data_9ababae4fb278dafc37ed7490c35eb34
#
_entry.id   9ababae4fb278dafc37ed7490c35eb34
#
_cell.length_a   1.000
_cell.length_b   1.000
_cell.length_c   1.000
_cell.angle_alpha   90.00
_cell.angle_beta   90.00
_cell.angle_gamma   90.00
#
_symmetry.space_group_name_H-M   'P 1'
#
loop_
_entity.id
_entity.type
_entity.pdbx_description
1 polymer ?
#
loop_
_entity_poly.entity_id
_entity_poly.type
_entity_poly.pdbx_seq_one_letter_code
_entity_poly.pdbx_strand_id
1 'polypeptide(L)'
;MAVYLICYLASYILARFDHYLVSGVLLLAAAIWLYMEDYRKYKNLIHLRGLFSLFWVGGEGLACLKLSNLQTDWSGMTWFCLFLAYIGFWLVFEALVQAYGSGYDGYGRWRSFSGDPRPVFTMICALTAVSLVCFITESVVLGYVPLLLRGVPHAYSEFHLTGIHYFTVSCVLVPSLTVLYIHMRNGRGSEKLLIAALVMTGISLLIPILCVSRFQLVFAVLLAAFTYISLQKLFHPGWLLGLFVVLLPFYLILTVARSHNIEYLNGIFEMKRASMPIFISQPYIYIANNYENFDCLVKALPAHTWGIRMLFPVWALTGLKFLYPYLV
;
A
#
# COMPACT_ATOMS: atom_id res chain seq x y z
N MET A 1 -21.61 -1.62 -11.48
CA MET A 1 -21.84 -0.17 -11.30
C MET A 1 -23.18 0.14 -10.62
N ALA A 2 -24.33 -0.34 -11.08
CA ALA A 2 -25.62 -0.06 -10.43
C ALA A 2 -25.65 -0.40 -8.93
N VAL A 3 -25.09 -1.54 -8.53
CA VAL A 3 -24.97 -1.93 -7.11
C VAL A 3 -24.20 -0.89 -6.32
N TYR A 4 -23.08 -0.39 -6.86
CA TYR A 4 -22.31 0.67 -6.20
C TYR A 4 -23.16 1.93 -5.99
N LEU A 5 -23.81 2.43 -7.05
CA LEU A 5 -24.62 3.65 -6.97
C LEU A 5 -25.72 3.55 -5.90
N ILE A 6 -26.44 2.43 -5.88
CA ILE A 6 -27.51 2.19 -4.91
C ILE A 6 -26.94 2.11 -3.48
N CYS A 7 -25.89 1.31 -3.28
CA CYS A 7 -25.28 1.15 -1.96
C CYS A 7 -24.64 2.45 -1.48
N TYR A 8 -23.97 3.21 -2.36
CA TYR A 8 -23.34 4.48 -2.01
C TYR A 8 -24.36 5.52 -1.57
N LEU A 9 -25.43 5.69 -2.36
CA LEU A 9 -26.51 6.61 -2.03
C LEU A 9 -27.21 6.24 -0.71
N ALA A 10 -27.52 4.94 -0.54
CA ALA A 10 -28.11 4.45 0.70
C ALA A 10 -27.18 4.67 1.90
N SER A 11 -25.88 4.41 1.73
CA SER A 11 -24.88 4.64 2.78
C SER A 11 -24.75 6.12 3.15
N TYR A 12 -24.75 7.01 2.16
CA TYR A 12 -24.77 8.46 2.38
C TYR A 12 -25.99 8.88 3.21
N ILE A 13 -27.20 8.42 2.80
CA ILE A 13 -28.44 8.74 3.52
C ILE A 13 -28.38 8.21 4.96
N LEU A 14 -27.98 6.96 5.16
CA LEU A 14 -27.84 6.37 6.49
C LEU A 14 -26.87 7.13 7.38
N ALA A 15 -25.72 7.55 6.82
CA ALA A 15 -24.74 8.35 7.54
C ALA A 15 -25.30 9.72 7.96
N ARG A 16 -26.16 10.34 7.14
CA ARG A 16 -26.83 11.62 7.47
C ARG A 16 -27.87 11.47 8.63
N PHE A 17 -28.32 10.27 8.90
CA PHE A 17 -29.18 9.92 10.05
C PHE A 17 -28.38 9.26 11.20
N ASP A 18 -27.08 9.45 11.27
CA ASP A 18 -26.17 8.92 12.30
C ASP A 18 -26.08 7.37 12.33
N HIS A 19 -26.57 6.69 11.30
CA HIS A 19 -26.46 5.23 11.19
C HIS A 19 -25.16 4.78 10.51
N TYR A 20 -24.02 5.31 10.97
CA TYR A 20 -22.70 5.07 10.39
C TYR A 20 -22.30 3.60 10.35
N LEU A 21 -22.61 2.81 11.39
CA LEU A 21 -22.29 1.37 11.40
C LEU A 21 -22.96 0.65 10.21
N VAL A 22 -24.25 0.93 9.98
CA VAL A 22 -25.01 0.30 8.88
C VAL A 22 -24.50 0.78 7.53
N SER A 23 -24.20 2.09 7.42
CA SER A 23 -23.55 2.69 6.24
C SER A 23 -22.24 2.00 5.91
N GLY A 24 -21.37 1.81 6.93
CA GLY A 24 -20.07 1.15 6.75
C GLY A 24 -20.20 -0.31 6.32
N VAL A 25 -21.09 -1.07 6.95
CA VAL A 25 -21.36 -2.48 6.57
C VAL A 25 -21.87 -2.57 5.15
N LEU A 26 -22.74 -1.65 4.72
CA LEU A 26 -23.30 -1.63 3.37
C LEU A 26 -22.20 -1.35 2.32
N LEU A 27 -21.30 -0.41 2.57
CA LEU A 27 -20.15 -0.14 1.69
C LEU A 27 -19.17 -1.31 1.63
N LEU A 28 -18.91 -1.97 2.77
CA LEU A 28 -18.07 -3.17 2.80
C LEU A 28 -18.68 -4.31 1.98
N ALA A 29 -19.97 -4.52 2.11
CA ALA A 29 -20.69 -5.52 1.29
C ALA A 29 -20.65 -5.17 -0.21
N ALA A 30 -20.82 -3.89 -0.55
CA ALA A 30 -20.69 -3.42 -1.93
C ALA A 30 -19.27 -3.63 -2.49
N ALA A 31 -18.22 -3.34 -1.70
CA ALA A 31 -16.84 -3.55 -2.09
C ALA A 31 -16.53 -5.02 -2.39
N ILE A 32 -16.96 -5.92 -1.50
CA ILE A 32 -16.81 -7.37 -1.68
C ILE A 32 -17.57 -7.83 -2.92
N TRP A 33 -18.79 -7.35 -3.11
CA TRP A 33 -19.60 -7.70 -4.29
C TRP A 33 -18.91 -7.30 -5.59
N LEU A 34 -18.45 -6.05 -5.69
CA LEU A 34 -17.75 -5.52 -6.87
C LEU A 34 -16.47 -6.32 -7.17
N TYR A 35 -15.68 -6.63 -6.14
CA TYR A 35 -14.49 -7.46 -6.29
C TYR A 35 -14.84 -8.86 -6.80
N MET A 36 -15.86 -9.49 -6.22
CA MET A 36 -16.29 -10.83 -6.61
C MET A 36 -16.88 -10.87 -8.03
N GLU A 37 -17.59 -9.82 -8.45
CA GLU A 37 -18.10 -9.66 -9.82
C GLU A 37 -16.94 -9.66 -10.83
N ASP A 38 -15.91 -8.85 -10.56
CA ASP A 38 -14.71 -8.80 -11.39
C ASP A 38 -13.92 -10.11 -11.37
N TYR A 39 -13.77 -10.72 -10.21
CA TYR A 39 -13.14 -12.03 -10.11
C TYR A 39 -13.88 -13.11 -10.91
N ARG A 40 -15.21 -13.13 -10.85
CA ARG A 40 -16.02 -14.08 -11.64
C ARG A 40 -15.86 -13.87 -13.13
N LYS A 41 -15.78 -12.61 -13.58
CA LYS A 41 -15.64 -12.23 -14.98
C LYS A 41 -14.25 -12.54 -15.53
N TYR A 42 -13.20 -12.14 -14.81
CA TYR A 42 -11.82 -12.16 -15.30
C TYR A 42 -10.99 -13.32 -14.74
N LYS A 43 -11.48 -14.04 -13.74
CA LYS A 43 -10.75 -15.13 -13.02
C LYS A 43 -9.36 -14.72 -12.55
N ASN A 44 -9.19 -13.43 -12.24
CA ASN A 44 -7.95 -12.83 -11.82
C ASN A 44 -8.11 -12.15 -10.46
N LEU A 45 -7.38 -12.64 -9.44
CA LEU A 45 -7.43 -12.09 -8.08
C LEU A 45 -6.79 -10.70 -7.97
N ILE A 46 -5.84 -10.38 -8.85
CA ILE A 46 -5.15 -9.09 -8.87
C ILE A 46 -5.66 -8.17 -9.98
N HIS A 47 -6.93 -8.31 -10.34
CA HIS A 47 -7.54 -7.44 -11.32
C HIS A 47 -7.62 -6.00 -10.79
N LEU A 48 -7.07 -5.03 -11.54
CA LEU A 48 -6.92 -3.64 -11.08
C LEU A 48 -8.24 -3.03 -10.62
N ARG A 49 -9.31 -3.14 -11.42
CA ARG A 49 -10.62 -2.58 -11.06
C ARG A 49 -11.21 -3.24 -9.82
N GLY A 50 -11.09 -4.57 -9.71
CA GLY A 50 -11.58 -5.31 -8.55
C GLY A 50 -10.84 -4.90 -7.26
N LEU A 51 -9.50 -4.84 -7.31
CA LEU A 51 -8.69 -4.39 -6.17
C LEU A 51 -8.99 -2.94 -5.81
N PHE A 52 -9.10 -2.05 -6.79
CA PHE A 52 -9.45 -0.65 -6.53
C PHE A 52 -10.82 -0.54 -5.85
N SER A 53 -11.82 -1.28 -6.34
CA SER A 53 -13.15 -1.32 -5.71
C SER A 53 -13.09 -1.83 -4.29
N LEU A 54 -12.33 -2.92 -4.04
CA LEU A 54 -12.18 -3.49 -2.71
C LEU A 54 -11.52 -2.54 -1.73
N PHE A 55 -10.41 -1.89 -2.13
CA PHE A 55 -9.65 -1.02 -1.22
C PHE A 55 -10.28 0.38 -1.10
N TRP A 56 -10.80 0.95 -2.17
CA TRP A 56 -11.41 2.28 -2.13
C TRP A 56 -12.76 2.25 -1.40
N VAL A 57 -13.72 1.52 -1.94
CA VAL A 57 -15.07 1.44 -1.35
C VAL A 57 -15.05 0.71 -0.01
N GLY A 58 -14.22 -0.33 0.13
CA GLY A 58 -14.01 -1.04 1.38
C GLY A 58 -13.32 -0.17 2.45
N GLY A 59 -12.37 0.67 2.06
CA GLY A 59 -11.74 1.65 2.94
C GLY A 59 -12.72 2.68 3.46
N GLU A 60 -13.58 3.23 2.59
CA GLU A 60 -14.70 4.10 2.97
C GLU A 60 -15.62 3.39 3.97
N GLY A 61 -15.99 2.13 3.67
CA GLY A 61 -16.82 1.33 4.56
C GLY A 61 -16.19 1.10 5.93
N LEU A 62 -14.88 0.80 5.98
CA LEU A 62 -14.15 0.69 7.24
C LEU A 62 -14.14 2.01 8.02
N ALA A 63 -13.86 3.12 7.35
CA ALA A 63 -13.85 4.43 7.99
C ALA A 63 -15.23 4.83 8.54
N CYS A 64 -16.31 4.47 7.83
CA CYS A 64 -17.69 4.68 8.31
C CYS A 64 -18.06 3.87 9.54
N LEU A 65 -17.30 2.85 9.96
CA LEU A 65 -17.58 2.14 11.21
C LEU A 65 -17.39 3.01 12.45
N LYS A 66 -16.65 4.12 12.34
CA LYS A 66 -16.43 5.12 13.40
C LYS A 66 -16.02 4.49 14.75
N LEU A 67 -14.96 3.63 14.71
CA LEU A 67 -14.47 2.90 15.89
C LEU A 67 -13.55 3.74 16.81
N SER A 68 -13.18 4.95 16.40
CA SER A 68 -12.41 5.92 17.19
C SER A 68 -13.22 7.17 17.46
N ASN A 69 -13.00 7.81 18.63
CA ASN A 69 -13.61 9.09 18.98
C ASN A 69 -13.00 10.29 18.21
N LEU A 70 -11.84 10.10 17.59
CA LEU A 70 -11.24 11.11 16.70
C LEU A 70 -12.01 11.29 15.38
N GLN A 71 -12.87 10.35 15.04
CA GLN A 71 -13.60 10.38 13.78
C GLN A 71 -14.86 11.24 13.89
N THR A 72 -14.99 12.17 12.95
CA THR A 72 -16.12 13.11 12.85
C THR A 72 -17.06 12.76 11.71
N ASP A 73 -18.20 13.45 11.66
CA ASP A 73 -19.15 13.30 10.56
C ASP A 73 -18.61 13.96 9.30
N TRP A 74 -18.60 13.22 8.22
CA TRP A 74 -18.10 13.74 6.96
C TRP A 74 -19.06 14.74 6.33
N SER A 75 -18.49 15.77 5.72
CA SER A 75 -19.27 16.75 4.97
C SER A 75 -19.91 16.11 3.72
N GLY A 76 -21.02 16.68 3.25
CA GLY A 76 -21.62 16.24 1.98
C GLY A 76 -20.66 16.37 0.79
N MET A 77 -19.76 17.36 0.83
CA MET A 77 -18.73 17.55 -0.19
C MET A 77 -17.69 16.42 -0.15
N THR A 78 -17.31 15.94 1.03
CA THR A 78 -16.40 14.79 1.19
C THR A 78 -16.99 13.54 0.53
N TRP A 79 -18.23 13.21 0.84
CA TRP A 79 -18.95 12.11 0.19
C TRP A 79 -18.98 12.28 -1.34
N PHE A 80 -19.29 13.49 -1.82
CA PHE A 80 -19.31 13.77 -3.25
C PHE A 80 -17.93 13.60 -3.91
N CYS A 81 -16.87 14.08 -3.29
CA CYS A 81 -15.50 13.93 -3.81
C CYS A 81 -15.07 12.45 -3.87
N LEU A 82 -15.35 11.67 -2.82
CA LEU A 82 -15.04 10.24 -2.78
C LEU A 82 -15.81 9.48 -3.87
N PHE A 83 -17.09 9.80 -4.02
CA PHE A 83 -17.92 9.28 -5.10
C PHE A 83 -17.34 9.59 -6.49
N LEU A 84 -17.02 10.85 -6.76
CA LEU A 84 -16.45 11.28 -8.04
C LEU A 84 -15.11 10.60 -8.35
N ALA A 85 -14.26 10.40 -7.35
CA ALA A 85 -12.98 9.74 -7.53
C ALA A 85 -13.17 8.28 -7.97
N TYR A 86 -14.11 7.56 -7.35
CA TYR A 86 -14.41 6.19 -7.75
C TYR A 86 -15.05 6.10 -9.15
N ILE A 87 -16.03 6.95 -9.44
CA ILE A 87 -16.69 7.01 -10.75
C ILE A 87 -15.70 7.39 -11.85
N GLY A 88 -14.85 8.39 -11.59
CA GLY A 88 -13.80 8.81 -12.53
C GLY A 88 -12.84 7.68 -12.87
N PHE A 89 -12.35 6.97 -11.85
CA PHE A 89 -11.51 5.78 -12.07
C PHE A 89 -12.25 4.72 -12.92
N TRP A 90 -13.49 4.42 -12.55
CA TRP A 90 -14.27 3.40 -13.24
C TRP A 90 -14.53 3.76 -14.71
N LEU A 91 -14.91 5.01 -15.01
CA LEU A 91 -15.14 5.48 -16.36
C LEU A 91 -13.86 5.43 -17.22
N VAL A 92 -12.74 5.90 -16.68
CA VAL A 92 -11.45 5.84 -17.38
C VAL A 92 -11.04 4.40 -17.63
N PHE A 93 -11.21 3.52 -16.65
CA PHE A 93 -10.88 2.10 -16.79
C PHE A 93 -11.71 1.46 -17.93
N GLU A 94 -13.04 1.67 -17.96
CA GLU A 94 -13.91 1.13 -19.01
C GLU A 94 -13.57 1.72 -20.39
N ALA A 95 -13.29 3.02 -20.47
CA ALA A 95 -12.89 3.67 -21.72
C ALA A 95 -11.57 3.07 -22.27
N LEU A 96 -10.60 2.82 -21.41
CA LEU A 96 -9.35 2.18 -21.79
C LEU A 96 -9.54 0.74 -22.26
N VAL A 97 -10.39 -0.02 -21.55
CA VAL A 97 -10.73 -1.40 -21.94
C VAL A 97 -11.45 -1.43 -23.30
N GLN A 98 -12.33 -0.48 -23.58
CA GLN A 98 -12.99 -0.35 -24.88
C GLN A 98 -12.02 0.05 -25.99
N ALA A 99 -11.11 1.01 -25.73
CA ALA A 99 -10.18 1.52 -26.73
C ALA A 99 -9.10 0.50 -27.11
N TYR A 100 -8.58 -0.24 -26.14
CA TYR A 100 -7.46 -1.18 -26.36
C TYR A 100 -7.92 -2.64 -26.47
N GLY A 101 -9.23 -2.89 -26.46
CA GLY A 101 -9.83 -4.21 -26.47
C GLY A 101 -9.66 -4.95 -25.15
N SER A 102 -10.44 -6.02 -24.96
CA SER A 102 -10.38 -6.89 -23.81
C SER A 102 -9.10 -7.76 -23.76
N GLY A 103 -8.01 -7.32 -24.36
CA GLY A 103 -6.68 -7.94 -24.25
C GLY A 103 -6.20 -8.07 -22.81
N TYR A 104 -7.04 -7.74 -21.87
CA TYR A 104 -6.99 -8.05 -20.44
C TYR A 104 -7.44 -9.50 -20.18
N ASP A 105 -7.15 -10.41 -21.08
CA ASP A 105 -7.13 -11.86 -20.78
C ASP A 105 -5.97 -12.09 -19.83
N GLY A 106 -6.25 -11.75 -18.59
CA GLY A 106 -5.35 -11.37 -17.53
C GLY A 106 -4.26 -12.38 -17.14
N TYR A 107 -4.19 -13.53 -17.72
CA TYR A 107 -3.15 -14.52 -17.52
C TYR A 107 -2.39 -14.89 -18.81
N GLY A 108 -2.75 -14.32 -19.96
CA GLY A 108 -2.29 -14.82 -21.26
C GLY A 108 -0.96 -14.24 -21.76
N ARG A 109 -0.67 -12.97 -21.56
CA ARG A 109 0.45 -12.27 -22.24
C ARG A 109 1.77 -12.22 -21.48
N TRP A 110 1.77 -12.37 -20.17
CA TRP A 110 2.98 -12.36 -19.35
C TRP A 110 3.73 -13.69 -19.32
N ARG A 111 3.26 -14.69 -20.08
CA ARG A 111 3.70 -16.08 -20.04
C ARG A 111 5.09 -16.38 -20.60
N SER A 112 5.68 -15.46 -21.30
CA SER A 112 6.97 -15.71 -21.92
C SER A 112 7.98 -14.61 -21.60
N PHE A 113 8.27 -14.41 -20.32
CA PHE A 113 9.54 -13.82 -19.93
C PHE A 113 10.65 -14.84 -20.20
N SER A 114 10.85 -15.20 -21.46
CA SER A 114 11.97 -16.01 -21.93
C SER A 114 13.08 -15.05 -22.36
N GLY A 115 13.78 -14.48 -21.39
CA GLY A 115 14.93 -13.63 -21.63
C GLY A 115 16.14 -14.11 -20.86
N ASP A 116 17.29 -13.51 -21.10
CA ASP A 116 18.49 -13.73 -20.30
C ASP A 116 18.23 -13.25 -18.86
N PRO A 117 18.36 -14.08 -17.83
CA PRO A 117 18.17 -13.67 -16.43
C PRO A 117 19.33 -12.81 -15.88
N ARG A 118 20.47 -12.71 -16.59
CA ARG A 118 21.67 -11.98 -16.11
C ARG A 118 21.41 -10.49 -15.83
N PRO A 119 20.71 -9.72 -16.68
CA PRO A 119 20.40 -8.31 -16.38
C PRO A 119 19.61 -8.15 -15.08
N VAL A 120 18.64 -9.05 -14.80
CA VAL A 120 17.87 -9.03 -13.56
C VAL A 120 18.76 -9.32 -12.36
N PHE A 121 19.66 -10.31 -12.47
CA PHE A 121 20.65 -10.58 -11.41
C PHE A 121 21.56 -9.37 -11.15
N THR A 122 22.07 -8.73 -12.20
CA THR A 122 22.89 -7.52 -12.07
C THR A 122 22.12 -6.41 -11.36
N MET A 123 20.83 -6.25 -11.66
CA MET A 123 19.98 -5.25 -11.02
C MET A 123 19.75 -5.57 -9.52
N ILE A 124 19.56 -6.85 -9.16
CA ILE A 124 19.50 -7.31 -7.78
C ILE A 124 20.77 -6.90 -7.02
N CYS A 125 21.96 -7.21 -7.58
CA CYS A 125 23.22 -6.85 -6.96
C CYS A 125 23.38 -5.32 -6.83
N ALA A 126 23.09 -4.57 -7.87
CA ALA A 126 23.23 -3.11 -7.89
C ALA A 126 22.32 -2.46 -6.84
N LEU A 127 21.03 -2.82 -6.81
CA LEU A 127 20.08 -2.26 -5.85
C LEU A 127 20.45 -2.63 -4.41
N THR A 128 20.85 -3.87 -4.17
CA THR A 128 21.28 -4.29 -2.82
C THR A 128 22.53 -3.53 -2.38
N ALA A 129 23.52 -3.38 -3.26
CA ALA A 129 24.75 -2.65 -2.94
C ALA A 129 24.45 -1.16 -2.68
N VAL A 130 23.69 -0.51 -3.54
CA VAL A 130 23.32 0.91 -3.37
C VAL A 130 22.53 1.12 -2.10
N SER A 131 21.49 0.31 -1.83
CA SER A 131 20.68 0.43 -0.62
C SER A 131 21.51 0.23 0.64
N LEU A 132 22.40 -0.76 0.64
CA LEU A 132 23.26 -1.04 1.78
C LEU A 132 24.26 0.10 2.05
N VAL A 133 24.91 0.61 1.01
CA VAL A 133 25.83 1.75 1.12
C VAL A 133 25.09 2.98 1.64
N CYS A 134 23.91 3.28 1.11
CA CYS A 134 23.10 4.41 1.57
C CYS A 134 22.65 4.22 3.02
N PHE A 135 22.21 3.03 3.43
CA PHE A 135 21.85 2.73 4.81
C PHE A 135 23.05 2.90 5.77
N ILE A 136 24.23 2.41 5.39
CA ILE A 136 25.45 2.60 6.19
C ILE A 136 25.80 4.09 6.30
N THR A 137 25.69 4.83 5.20
CA THR A 137 25.95 6.29 5.19
C THR A 137 24.99 7.00 6.14
N GLU A 138 23.68 6.69 6.09
CA GLU A 138 22.70 7.25 7.03
C GLU A 138 23.05 6.90 8.47
N SER A 139 23.39 5.64 8.75
CA SER A 139 23.75 5.18 10.09
C SER A 139 24.98 5.89 10.65
N VAL A 140 26.00 6.13 9.80
CA VAL A 140 27.23 6.83 10.20
C VAL A 140 26.99 8.32 10.41
N VAL A 141 26.27 8.98 9.50
CA VAL A 141 26.01 10.42 9.58
C VAL A 141 25.09 10.76 10.74
N LEU A 142 24.05 9.96 10.95
CA LEU A 142 23.08 10.18 12.04
C LEU A 142 23.59 9.64 13.38
N GLY A 143 24.62 8.78 13.38
CA GLY A 143 25.25 8.24 14.59
C GLY A 143 24.47 7.11 15.27
N TYR A 144 23.41 6.57 14.64
CA TYR A 144 22.63 5.49 15.22
C TYR A 144 21.95 4.59 14.19
N VAL A 145 21.50 3.42 14.65
CA VAL A 145 20.61 2.50 13.92
C VAL A 145 19.33 2.36 14.73
N PRO A 146 18.15 2.61 14.14
CA PRO A 146 16.87 2.66 14.87
C PRO A 146 16.57 1.42 15.72
N LEU A 147 16.86 0.22 15.22
CA LEU A 147 16.62 -1.03 15.96
C LEU A 147 17.47 -1.13 17.24
N LEU A 148 18.63 -0.52 17.27
CA LEU A 148 19.56 -0.57 18.42
C LEU A 148 19.25 0.51 19.47
N LEU A 149 18.48 1.55 19.10
CA LEU A 149 18.04 2.60 20.01
C LEU A 149 16.76 2.15 20.75
N ARG A 150 16.96 1.64 21.97
CA ARG A 150 15.84 1.26 22.83
C ARG A 150 15.29 2.49 23.58
N GLY A 151 13.96 2.61 23.60
CA GLY A 151 13.27 3.61 24.44
C GLY A 151 13.24 5.04 23.92
N VAL A 152 13.75 5.32 22.72
CA VAL A 152 13.62 6.63 22.06
C VAL A 152 12.41 6.62 21.15
N PRO A 153 11.30 7.28 21.53
CA PRO A 153 10.12 7.36 20.67
C PRO A 153 10.49 8.03 19.34
N HIS A 154 9.92 7.52 18.24
CA HIS A 154 10.09 8.10 16.91
C HIS A 154 11.50 8.10 16.29
N ALA A 155 12.50 7.44 16.89
CA ALA A 155 13.86 7.34 16.33
C ALA A 155 13.86 6.87 14.85
N TYR A 156 12.92 6.03 14.46
CA TYR A 156 12.77 5.56 13.08
C TYR A 156 12.26 6.65 12.12
N SER A 157 11.48 7.62 12.59
CA SER A 157 10.97 8.71 11.74
C SER A 157 12.02 9.79 11.47
N GLU A 158 13.00 9.93 12.37
CA GLU A 158 14.11 10.84 12.22
C GLU A 158 15.29 10.22 11.42
N PHE A 159 15.24 8.90 11.17
CA PHE A 159 16.29 8.18 10.45
C PHE A 159 16.13 8.37 8.94
N HIS A 160 16.50 9.55 8.45
CA HIS A 160 16.53 9.83 7.02
C HIS A 160 17.49 11.00 6.69
N LEU A 161 18.26 10.82 5.64
CA LEU A 161 18.99 11.90 4.97
C LEU A 161 18.28 12.23 3.66
N THR A 162 17.92 13.49 3.48
CA THR A 162 17.21 13.95 2.29
C THR A 162 17.94 13.55 1.01
N GLY A 163 17.25 12.84 0.12
CA GLY A 163 17.81 12.33 -1.13
C GLY A 163 18.43 10.94 -1.00
N ILE A 164 19.23 10.66 0.03
CA ILE A 164 19.89 9.36 0.22
C ILE A 164 18.87 8.30 0.63
N HIS A 165 17.93 8.64 1.48
CA HIS A 165 16.93 7.71 2.00
C HIS A 165 16.10 7.03 0.90
N TYR A 166 15.86 7.69 -0.25
CA TYR A 166 15.16 7.06 -1.38
C TYR A 166 15.91 5.84 -1.93
N PHE A 167 17.24 5.90 -1.93
CA PHE A 167 18.08 4.77 -2.34
C PHE A 167 18.12 3.68 -1.27
N THR A 168 18.15 4.05 0.01
CA THR A 168 18.03 3.09 1.13
C THR A 168 16.74 2.28 1.02
N VAL A 169 15.60 2.95 0.78
CA VAL A 169 14.28 2.32 0.66
C VAL A 169 14.14 1.47 -0.60
N SER A 170 14.96 1.69 -1.64
CA SER A 170 14.90 0.91 -2.89
C SER A 170 15.14 -0.59 -2.70
N CYS A 171 15.69 -1.01 -1.53
CA CYS A 171 15.83 -2.40 -1.11
C CYS A 171 14.52 -3.21 -1.20
N VAL A 172 13.35 -2.56 -1.07
CA VAL A 172 12.03 -3.22 -1.12
C VAL A 172 11.72 -3.87 -2.47
N LEU A 173 12.42 -3.46 -3.54
CA LEU A 173 12.25 -4.03 -4.89
C LEU A 173 13.00 -5.35 -5.08
N VAL A 174 14.05 -5.61 -4.29
CA VAL A 174 14.93 -6.76 -4.48
C VAL A 174 14.21 -8.11 -4.35
N PRO A 175 13.33 -8.35 -3.36
CA PRO A 175 12.60 -9.62 -3.27
C PRO A 175 11.73 -9.90 -4.50
N SER A 176 11.08 -8.88 -5.06
CA SER A 176 10.29 -8.99 -6.30
C SER A 176 11.15 -9.35 -7.50
N LEU A 177 12.29 -8.69 -7.67
CA LEU A 177 13.25 -9.00 -8.73
C LEU A 177 13.83 -10.40 -8.58
N THR A 178 14.04 -10.88 -7.36
CA THR A 178 14.52 -12.24 -7.10
C THR A 178 13.49 -13.29 -7.51
N VAL A 179 12.19 -13.04 -7.25
CA VAL A 179 11.11 -13.91 -7.74
C VAL A 179 11.11 -13.94 -9.28
N LEU A 180 11.25 -12.78 -9.93
CA LEU A 180 11.35 -12.68 -11.38
C LEU A 180 12.59 -13.43 -11.91
N TYR A 181 13.75 -13.28 -11.28
CA TYR A 181 14.98 -13.98 -11.63
C TYR A 181 14.82 -15.50 -11.56
N ILE A 182 14.23 -16.02 -10.48
CA ILE A 182 13.96 -17.45 -10.31
C ILE A 182 13.05 -17.95 -11.42
N HIS A 183 12.01 -17.20 -11.76
CA HIS A 183 11.08 -17.56 -12.82
C HIS A 183 11.76 -17.61 -14.20
N MET A 184 12.54 -16.57 -14.54
CA MET A 184 13.26 -16.48 -15.82
C MET A 184 14.33 -17.57 -15.97
N ARG A 185 14.98 -17.94 -14.87
CA ARG A 185 15.99 -19.00 -14.86
C ARG A 185 15.38 -20.37 -15.24
N ASN A 186 14.10 -20.61 -14.93
CA ASN A 186 13.35 -21.84 -15.26
C ASN A 186 14.12 -23.13 -14.96
N GLY A 187 14.78 -23.21 -13.81
CA GLY A 187 15.60 -24.36 -13.40
C GLY A 187 16.96 -24.47 -14.10
N ARG A 188 17.31 -23.57 -15.01
CA ARG A 188 18.59 -23.53 -15.74
C ARG A 188 19.54 -22.51 -15.11
N GLY A 189 20.85 -22.68 -15.33
CA GLY A 189 21.88 -21.74 -14.87
C GLY A 189 22.56 -22.17 -13.56
N SER A 190 23.48 -21.34 -13.07
CA SER A 190 24.34 -21.64 -11.92
C SER A 190 23.59 -21.58 -10.61
N GLU A 191 23.69 -22.62 -9.79
CA GLU A 191 23.16 -22.67 -8.41
C GLU A 191 23.82 -21.57 -7.53
N LYS A 192 25.09 -21.26 -7.78
CA LYS A 192 25.83 -20.23 -7.06
C LYS A 192 25.17 -18.85 -7.22
N LEU A 193 24.70 -18.51 -8.44
CA LEU A 193 24.01 -17.24 -8.69
C LEU A 193 22.62 -17.20 -8.02
N LEU A 194 21.94 -18.35 -7.91
CA LEU A 194 20.68 -18.43 -7.17
C LEU A 194 20.91 -18.16 -5.68
N ILE A 195 21.90 -18.83 -5.09
CA ILE A 195 22.25 -18.62 -3.68
C ILE A 195 22.64 -17.16 -3.45
N ALA A 196 23.45 -16.58 -4.35
CA ALA A 196 23.81 -15.18 -4.26
C ALA A 196 22.58 -14.24 -4.31
N ALA A 197 21.61 -14.48 -5.21
CA ALA A 197 20.37 -13.70 -5.28
C ALA A 197 19.54 -13.82 -4.00
N LEU A 198 19.44 -15.01 -3.41
CA LEU A 198 18.75 -15.24 -2.14
C LEU A 198 19.46 -14.54 -0.96
N VAL A 199 20.79 -14.58 -0.92
CA VAL A 199 21.58 -13.84 0.08
C VAL A 199 21.35 -12.34 -0.05
N MET A 200 21.40 -11.78 -1.27
CA MET A 200 21.11 -10.37 -1.52
C MET A 200 19.69 -9.97 -1.08
N THR A 201 18.72 -10.86 -1.31
CA THR A 201 17.35 -10.69 -0.81
C THR A 201 17.31 -10.65 0.71
N GLY A 202 18.01 -11.54 1.40
CA GLY A 202 18.13 -11.54 2.85
C GLY A 202 18.72 -10.23 3.38
N ILE A 203 19.81 -9.75 2.78
CA ILE A 203 20.44 -8.46 3.13
C ILE A 203 19.45 -7.31 2.91
N SER A 204 18.74 -7.30 1.77
CA SER A 204 17.75 -6.26 1.46
C SER A 204 16.57 -6.23 2.43
N LEU A 205 16.12 -7.38 2.91
CA LEU A 205 15.05 -7.46 3.93
C LEU A 205 15.57 -7.09 5.34
N LEU A 206 16.86 -7.23 5.60
CA LEU A 206 17.45 -6.82 6.87
C LEU A 206 17.44 -5.30 7.05
N ILE A 207 17.60 -4.52 5.96
CA ILE A 207 17.58 -3.05 6.02
C ILE A 207 16.29 -2.49 6.64
N PRO A 208 15.08 -2.81 6.15
CA PRO A 208 13.83 -2.36 6.78
C PRO A 208 13.67 -2.84 8.24
N ILE A 209 14.20 -4.01 8.59
CA ILE A 209 14.19 -4.50 9.97
C ILE A 209 15.08 -3.61 10.85
N LEU A 210 16.28 -3.27 10.41
CA LEU A 210 17.19 -2.39 11.12
C LEU A 210 16.66 -0.95 11.25
N CYS A 211 15.93 -0.47 10.21
CA CYS A 211 15.19 0.80 10.23
C CYS A 211 13.92 0.74 11.08
N VAL A 212 13.50 -0.44 11.59
CA VAL A 212 12.20 -0.65 12.28
C VAL A 212 11.01 -0.21 11.41
N SER A 213 11.14 -0.31 10.09
CA SER A 213 10.15 0.12 9.12
C SER A 213 9.24 -1.03 8.70
N ARG A 214 8.13 -1.19 9.43
CA ARG A 214 7.12 -2.22 9.14
C ARG A 214 6.52 -2.09 7.75
N PHE A 215 6.25 -0.85 7.33
CA PHE A 215 5.64 -0.59 6.03
C PHE A 215 6.54 -1.07 4.89
N GLN A 216 7.83 -0.75 4.93
CA GLN A 216 8.79 -1.16 3.90
C GLN A 216 8.91 -2.69 3.84
N LEU A 217 8.94 -3.37 5.00
CA LEU A 217 9.01 -4.83 5.04
C LEU A 217 7.75 -5.48 4.44
N VAL A 218 6.57 -5.04 4.86
CA VAL A 218 5.29 -5.53 4.32
C VAL A 218 5.20 -5.26 2.83
N PHE A 219 5.61 -4.07 2.39
CA PHE A 219 5.58 -3.69 0.98
C PHE A 219 6.52 -4.55 0.12
N ALA A 220 7.74 -4.84 0.60
CA ALA A 220 8.69 -5.73 -0.08
C ALA A 220 8.13 -7.14 -0.28
N VAL A 221 7.51 -7.69 0.76
CA VAL A 221 6.92 -9.03 0.71
C VAL A 221 5.67 -9.05 -0.18
N LEU A 222 4.82 -8.02 -0.11
CA LEU A 222 3.64 -7.90 -0.99
C LEU A 222 4.04 -7.78 -2.46
N LEU A 223 5.05 -6.95 -2.79
CA LEU A 223 5.56 -6.85 -4.16
C LEU A 223 6.07 -8.19 -4.68
N ALA A 224 6.84 -8.92 -3.86
CA ALA A 224 7.32 -10.26 -4.23
C ALA A 224 6.16 -11.24 -4.46
N ALA A 225 5.15 -11.22 -3.58
CA ALA A 225 3.96 -12.06 -3.71
C ALA A 225 3.15 -11.72 -4.95
N PHE A 226 2.90 -10.43 -5.23
CA PHE A 226 2.19 -10.01 -6.44
C PHE A 226 2.97 -10.38 -7.72
N THR A 227 4.30 -10.24 -7.70
CA THR A 227 5.15 -10.68 -8.81
C THR A 227 5.01 -12.18 -9.02
N TYR A 228 5.10 -12.98 -7.94
CA TYR A 228 4.93 -14.42 -8.00
C TYR A 228 3.56 -14.81 -8.57
N ILE A 229 2.48 -14.22 -8.05
CA ILE A 229 1.10 -14.48 -8.52
C ILE A 229 0.96 -14.12 -10.00
N SER A 230 1.54 -13.00 -10.44
CA SER A 230 1.46 -12.53 -11.83
C SER A 230 2.21 -13.46 -12.80
N LEU A 231 3.23 -14.14 -12.34
CA LEU A 231 4.04 -15.07 -13.14
C LEU A 231 3.47 -16.50 -13.20
N GLN A 232 2.57 -16.85 -12.28
CA GLN A 232 2.00 -18.21 -12.21
C GLN A 232 0.73 -18.35 -13.06
N LYS A 233 0.56 -19.53 -13.68
CA LYS A 233 -0.65 -19.87 -14.45
C LYS A 233 -1.86 -20.19 -13.54
N LEU A 234 -1.58 -20.76 -12.39
CA LEU A 234 -2.58 -21.18 -11.41
C LEU A 234 -2.20 -20.60 -10.05
N PHE A 235 -3.12 -19.89 -9.47
CA PHE A 235 -2.98 -19.32 -8.13
C PHE A 235 -3.81 -20.13 -7.14
N HIS A 236 -3.15 -20.63 -6.10
CA HIS A 236 -3.83 -21.26 -4.97
C HIS A 236 -4.03 -20.22 -3.87
N PRO A 237 -5.29 -19.93 -3.46
CA PRO A 237 -5.57 -18.93 -2.42
C PRO A 237 -4.88 -19.23 -1.07
N GLY A 238 -4.49 -20.48 -0.82
CA GLY A 238 -3.67 -20.85 0.34
C GLY A 238 -2.32 -20.11 0.44
N TRP A 239 -1.76 -19.61 -0.65
CA TRP A 239 -0.56 -18.77 -0.63
C TRP A 239 -0.78 -17.42 0.03
N LEU A 240 -1.97 -16.82 -0.13
CA LEU A 240 -2.33 -15.58 0.59
C LEU A 240 -2.42 -15.83 2.09
N LEU A 241 -2.98 -16.97 2.49
CA LEU A 241 -3.02 -17.37 3.90
C LEU A 241 -1.61 -17.57 4.44
N GLY A 242 -0.74 -18.27 3.70
CA GLY A 242 0.67 -18.46 4.05
C GLY A 242 1.41 -17.14 4.20
N LEU A 243 1.20 -16.19 3.27
CA LEU A 243 1.76 -14.86 3.34
C LEU A 243 1.30 -14.11 4.59
N PHE A 244 0.01 -14.16 4.92
CA PHE A 244 -0.54 -13.55 6.11
C PHE A 244 0.05 -14.15 7.39
N VAL A 245 0.17 -15.49 7.46
CA VAL A 245 0.78 -16.20 8.60
C VAL A 245 2.24 -15.80 8.80
N VAL A 246 2.99 -15.51 7.73
CA VAL A 246 4.39 -15.04 7.83
C VAL A 246 4.46 -13.56 8.22
N LEU A 247 3.65 -12.69 7.60
CA LEU A 247 3.70 -11.24 7.84
C LEU A 247 3.20 -10.84 9.23
N LEU A 248 2.19 -11.54 9.77
CA LEU A 248 1.59 -11.20 11.05
C LEU A 248 2.58 -11.27 12.22
N PRO A 249 3.39 -12.36 12.41
CA PRO A 249 4.41 -12.39 13.45
C PRO A 249 5.46 -11.28 13.30
N PHE A 250 5.94 -11.01 12.08
CA PHE A 250 6.89 -9.92 11.84
C PHE A 250 6.29 -8.56 12.21
N TYR A 251 5.05 -8.32 11.85
CA TYR A 251 4.35 -7.09 12.22
C TYR A 251 4.24 -6.96 13.74
N LEU A 252 3.89 -8.03 14.45
CA LEU A 252 3.78 -8.04 15.90
C LEU A 252 5.13 -7.83 16.58
N ILE A 253 6.19 -8.53 16.13
CA ILE A 253 7.55 -8.39 16.67
C ILE A 253 8.04 -6.95 16.51
N LEU A 254 7.90 -6.35 15.33
CA LEU A 254 8.29 -4.97 15.10
C LEU A 254 7.42 -3.96 15.87
N THR A 255 6.18 -4.31 16.18
CA THR A 255 5.30 -3.49 17.03
C THR A 255 5.77 -3.50 18.48
N VAL A 256 6.12 -4.68 19.00
CA VAL A 256 6.67 -4.83 20.37
C VAL A 256 8.06 -4.19 20.46
N ALA A 257 8.90 -4.33 19.44
CA ALA A 257 10.23 -3.69 19.41
C ALA A 257 10.18 -2.16 19.51
N ARG A 258 9.06 -1.53 19.12
CA ARG A 258 8.82 -0.08 19.29
C ARG A 258 8.46 0.33 20.74
N SER A 259 8.43 -0.62 21.68
CA SER A 259 8.09 -0.39 23.10
C SER A 259 6.73 0.27 23.35
N HIS A 260 5.75 0.07 22.45
CA HIS A 260 4.42 0.63 22.64
C HIS A 260 3.51 -0.35 23.39
N ASN A 261 3.01 0.06 24.53
CA ASN A 261 1.93 -0.64 25.22
C ASN A 261 0.64 -0.54 24.36
N ILE A 262 -0.13 -1.64 24.29
CA ILE A 262 -1.40 -1.72 23.54
C ILE A 262 -2.39 -0.67 24.02
N GLU A 263 -2.52 -0.49 25.34
CA GLU A 263 -3.41 0.50 25.94
C GLU A 263 -2.99 1.93 25.59
N TYR A 264 -1.68 2.20 25.58
CA TYR A 264 -1.14 3.50 25.18
C TYR A 264 -1.47 3.84 23.72
N LEU A 265 -1.29 2.89 22.79
CA LEU A 265 -1.62 3.10 21.38
C LEU A 265 -3.12 3.26 21.15
N ASN A 266 -3.94 2.43 21.78
CA ASN A 266 -5.39 2.57 21.68
C ASN A 266 -5.88 3.87 22.34
N GLY A 267 -5.18 4.37 23.37
CA GLY A 267 -5.40 5.68 23.98
C GLY A 267 -5.09 6.84 23.03
N ILE A 268 -3.94 6.81 22.35
CA ILE A 268 -3.59 7.83 21.32
C ILE A 268 -4.60 7.85 20.17
N PHE A 269 -5.06 6.68 19.75
CA PHE A 269 -6.07 6.55 18.69
C PHE A 269 -7.49 6.81 19.18
N GLU A 270 -7.67 7.10 20.46
CA GLU A 270 -8.98 7.28 21.11
C GLU A 270 -9.99 6.20 20.71
N MET A 271 -9.53 4.94 20.68
CA MET A 271 -10.39 3.82 20.29
C MET A 271 -11.55 3.67 21.27
N LYS A 272 -12.78 3.61 20.76
CA LYS A 272 -14.00 3.41 21.56
C LYS A 272 -13.93 2.15 22.43
N ARG A 273 -13.11 1.16 22.03
CA ARG A 273 -12.78 -0.03 22.82
C ARG A 273 -11.29 -0.06 23.11
N ALA A 274 -10.88 0.31 24.32
CA ALA A 274 -9.48 0.31 24.74
C ALA A 274 -8.81 -1.09 24.67
N SER A 275 -9.60 -2.17 24.83
CA SER A 275 -9.14 -3.55 24.75
C SER A 275 -9.03 -4.12 23.34
N MET A 276 -9.23 -3.30 22.29
CA MET A 276 -9.15 -3.77 20.91
C MET A 276 -7.72 -4.26 20.60
N PRO A 277 -7.57 -5.47 20.00
CA PRO A 277 -6.24 -5.97 19.61
C PRO A 277 -5.54 -5.02 18.66
N ILE A 278 -4.24 -4.75 18.91
CA ILE A 278 -3.43 -3.77 18.14
C ILE A 278 -3.34 -4.09 16.65
N PHE A 279 -3.38 -5.38 16.29
CA PHE A 279 -3.35 -5.81 14.89
C PHE A 279 -4.67 -5.52 14.15
N ILE A 280 -5.73 -5.10 14.86
CA ILE A 280 -7.01 -4.63 14.30
C ILE A 280 -7.06 -3.10 14.38
N SER A 281 -6.83 -2.52 15.58
CA SER A 281 -6.97 -1.08 15.79
C SER A 281 -5.98 -0.27 14.96
N GLN A 282 -4.75 -0.72 14.85
CA GLN A 282 -3.72 0.01 14.13
C GLN A 282 -3.95 0.05 12.60
N PRO A 283 -4.18 -1.07 11.88
CA PRO A 283 -4.57 -1.02 10.47
C PRO A 283 -5.86 -0.26 10.23
N TYR A 284 -6.84 -0.42 11.14
CA TYR A 284 -8.09 0.32 11.06
C TYR A 284 -7.85 1.82 11.07
N ILE A 285 -7.10 2.34 12.05
CA ILE A 285 -6.88 3.77 12.18
C ILE A 285 -6.03 4.33 11.02
N TYR A 286 -5.06 3.56 10.50
CA TYR A 286 -4.31 3.96 9.31
C TYR A 286 -5.19 4.12 8.07
N ILE A 287 -6.23 3.31 7.94
CA ILE A 287 -7.21 3.45 6.86
C ILE A 287 -8.14 4.62 7.17
N ALA A 288 -8.77 4.63 8.34
CA ALA A 288 -9.79 5.59 8.70
C ALA A 288 -9.28 7.03 8.72
N ASN A 289 -8.07 7.27 9.26
CA ASN A 289 -7.47 8.60 9.33
C ASN A 289 -7.24 9.24 7.95
N ASN A 290 -7.02 8.46 6.90
CA ASN A 290 -6.89 9.04 5.57
C ASN A 290 -8.19 9.71 5.12
N TYR A 291 -9.32 9.11 5.42
CA TYR A 291 -10.65 9.67 5.10
C TYR A 291 -10.99 10.86 6.01
N GLU A 292 -10.65 10.79 7.31
CA GLU A 292 -10.84 11.91 8.24
C GLU A 292 -9.96 13.11 7.86
N ASN A 293 -8.67 12.87 7.54
CA ASN A 293 -7.77 13.93 7.08
C ASN A 293 -8.26 14.53 5.75
N PHE A 294 -8.82 13.72 4.87
CA PHE A 294 -9.42 14.21 3.63
C PHE A 294 -10.64 15.06 3.91
N ASP A 295 -11.52 14.67 4.84
CA ASP A 295 -12.68 15.46 5.25
C ASP A 295 -12.26 16.80 5.89
N CYS A 296 -11.26 16.78 6.77
CA CYS A 296 -10.67 17.98 7.35
C CYS A 296 -10.11 18.90 6.26
N LEU A 297 -9.40 18.35 5.27
CA LEU A 297 -8.88 19.11 4.14
C LEU A 297 -10.01 19.74 3.33
N VAL A 298 -11.05 18.97 2.98
CA VAL A 298 -12.21 19.45 2.22
C VAL A 298 -12.92 20.59 2.95
N LYS A 299 -13.06 20.48 4.29
CA LYS A 299 -13.66 21.55 5.12
C LYS A 299 -12.78 22.80 5.25
N ALA A 300 -11.45 22.62 5.28
CA ALA A 300 -10.49 23.69 5.52
C ALA A 300 -10.07 24.45 4.26
N LEU A 301 -10.27 23.90 3.06
CA LEU A 301 -9.80 24.50 1.82
C LEU A 301 -10.59 25.78 1.50
N PRO A 302 -9.94 26.96 1.50
CA PRO A 302 -10.61 28.25 1.21
C PRO A 302 -10.89 28.45 -0.29
N ALA A 303 -10.15 27.73 -1.16
CA ALA A 303 -10.27 27.86 -2.60
C ALA A 303 -9.85 26.57 -3.31
N HIS A 304 -10.37 26.38 -4.51
CA HIS A 304 -10.03 25.24 -5.37
C HIS A 304 -8.96 25.64 -6.39
N THR A 305 -7.95 24.75 -6.57
CA THR A 305 -6.85 24.98 -7.51
C THR A 305 -7.12 24.43 -8.91
N TRP A 306 -8.33 23.93 -9.18
CA TRP A 306 -8.75 23.39 -10.48
C TRP A 306 -7.81 22.33 -11.07
N GLY A 307 -7.21 21.51 -10.20
CA GLY A 307 -6.30 20.44 -10.58
C GLY A 307 -4.83 20.85 -10.74
N ILE A 308 -4.48 22.13 -10.64
CA ILE A 308 -3.09 22.59 -10.80
C ILE A 308 -2.16 21.91 -9.77
N ARG A 309 -2.59 21.73 -8.52
CA ARG A 309 -1.83 21.04 -7.49
C ARG A 309 -1.63 19.55 -7.78
N MET A 310 -2.48 18.91 -8.58
CA MET A 310 -2.29 17.52 -9.00
C MET A 310 -1.06 17.36 -9.90
N LEU A 311 -0.64 18.44 -10.57
CA LEU A 311 0.56 18.48 -11.40
C LEU A 311 1.84 18.76 -10.58
N PHE A 312 1.77 18.75 -9.24
CA PHE A 312 2.95 18.97 -8.38
C PHE A 312 4.17 18.11 -8.74
N PRO A 313 4.04 16.81 -9.07
CA PRO A 313 5.20 16.04 -9.52
C PRO A 313 5.89 16.63 -10.75
N VAL A 314 5.10 17.18 -11.69
CA VAL A 314 5.64 17.84 -12.90
C VAL A 314 6.34 19.14 -12.50
N TRP A 315 5.73 19.96 -11.66
CA TRP A 315 6.34 21.21 -11.15
C TRP A 315 7.63 20.94 -10.37
N ALA A 316 7.64 19.85 -9.57
CA ALA A 316 8.81 19.44 -8.81
C ALA A 316 9.96 18.98 -9.72
N LEU A 317 9.69 18.14 -10.72
CA LEU A 317 10.68 17.60 -11.65
C LEU A 317 11.25 18.65 -12.61
N THR A 318 10.43 19.61 -13.04
CA THR A 318 10.85 20.70 -13.92
C THR A 318 11.48 21.89 -13.20
N GLY A 319 11.48 21.89 -11.87
CA GLY A 319 11.94 23.03 -11.05
C GLY A 319 10.98 24.22 -11.02
N LEU A 320 9.84 24.16 -11.71
CA LEU A 320 8.85 25.23 -11.72
C LEU A 320 8.28 25.57 -10.34
N LYS A 321 8.31 24.62 -9.41
CA LYS A 321 7.93 24.85 -8.00
C LYS A 321 8.70 25.98 -7.32
N PHE A 322 9.93 26.27 -7.76
CA PHE A 322 10.76 27.34 -7.20
C PHE A 322 10.39 28.71 -7.78
N LEU A 323 9.81 28.75 -9.01
CA LEU A 323 9.37 29.98 -9.66
C LEU A 323 7.97 30.38 -9.20
N TYR A 324 7.13 29.41 -8.86
CA TYR A 324 5.74 29.62 -8.46
C TYR A 324 5.45 28.91 -7.12
N PRO A 325 5.92 29.44 -5.98
CA PRO A 325 5.71 28.81 -4.67
C PRO A 325 4.24 28.69 -4.27
N TYR A 326 3.34 29.45 -4.90
CA TYR A 326 1.88 29.36 -4.67
C TYR A 326 1.23 28.13 -5.32
N LEU A 327 1.94 27.40 -6.17
CA LEU A 327 1.45 26.16 -6.78
C LEU A 327 1.73 24.93 -5.94
N VAL A 328 2.40 25.11 -4.79
CA VAL A 328 2.82 24.03 -3.87
C VAL A 328 1.84 23.90 -2.72
#